data_0aaf06f9c19f89bcdab124db0bf96982
#
_entry.id   0aaf06f9c19f89bcdab124db0bf96982
#
_cell.length_a   1.000
_cell.length_b   1.000
_cell.length_c   1.000
_cell.angle_alpha   90.00
_cell.angle_beta   90.00
_cell.angle_gamma   90.00
#
_symmetry.space_group_name_H-M   'P 1'
#
loop_
_entity.id
_entity.type
_entity.pdbx_description
1 polymer ?
#
loop_
_entity_poly.entity_id
_entity_poly.type
_entity_poly.pdbx_seq_one_letter_code
_entity_poly.pdbx_strand_id
1 'polypeptide(L)'
;MSKIILTGDRPTGRLHVGHYVGSLSERVRLQNSGLYDEIYIMIADAQALTDNAEHPEKVRQNILQVALDYLACGIDPEKSTIFIQSMVPELTELTFYYMNLVTVARVQRNPTVKSEIQMRNFEASIPVGFFCYPISQAADITAFRATTVPVGEDQLPMLEQCKEIVHKFNTVYGETLTEPEIILPSNKACLRLPGIDGKAKMSKSLGNCIYLSDEEADVKKKVMSMFTDPNHLRVEDPGRVEGNPVFIYLDAFCKPEYFAEFLPEYQNLDELKAHYTRGGLGDVKVKKFLNKVLQTELSPIRERRKYWERHLDDVYDILKEGSKVAEAKAAQTLHDVRSAMQINYFDDNSLIK
;
A
#
# COMPACT_ATOMS: atom_id res chain seq x y z
N MET A 1 5.50 -22.71 13.18
CA MET A 1 4.35 -22.01 12.60
C MET A 1 4.81 -21.38 11.30
N SER A 2 4.06 -21.54 10.21
CA SER A 2 4.42 -20.95 8.91
C SER A 2 4.39 -19.42 9.03
N LYS A 3 5.37 -18.75 8.42
CA LYS A 3 5.45 -17.27 8.37
C LYS A 3 4.78 -16.77 7.11
N ILE A 4 3.66 -16.11 7.27
CA ILE A 4 2.79 -15.70 6.16
C ILE A 4 2.63 -14.18 6.16
N ILE A 5 2.87 -13.55 5.02
CA ILE A 5 2.59 -12.13 4.80
C ILE A 5 1.27 -11.96 4.06
N LEU A 6 0.45 -11.00 4.52
CA LEU A 6 -0.62 -10.41 3.72
C LEU A 6 -0.38 -8.90 3.58
N THR A 7 -0.52 -8.40 2.39
CA THR A 7 -0.51 -6.97 2.07
C THR A 7 -1.35 -6.71 0.83
N GLY A 8 -1.65 -5.45 0.51
CA GLY A 8 -2.41 -5.13 -0.70
C GLY A 8 -2.70 -3.65 -0.85
N ASP A 9 -3.30 -3.28 -1.98
CA ASP A 9 -3.73 -1.93 -2.29
C ASP A 9 -5.12 -1.93 -2.94
N ARG A 10 -5.87 -0.86 -2.72
CA ARG A 10 -7.15 -0.64 -3.38
C ARG A 10 -6.94 -0.16 -4.83
N PRO A 11 -7.62 -0.74 -5.83
CA PRO A 11 -7.48 -0.36 -7.24
C PRO A 11 -8.28 0.93 -7.55
N THR A 12 -7.92 2.04 -6.91
CA THR A 12 -8.55 3.35 -7.10
C THR A 12 -7.83 4.24 -8.10
N GLY A 13 -6.83 3.72 -8.79
CA GLY A 13 -6.00 4.37 -9.79
C GLY A 13 -4.59 3.79 -9.83
N ARG A 14 -3.79 4.19 -10.82
CA ARG A 14 -2.36 3.81 -10.96
C ARG A 14 -1.58 4.13 -9.70
N LEU A 15 -0.54 3.35 -9.40
CA LEU A 15 0.32 3.58 -8.25
C LEU A 15 1.36 4.68 -8.57
N HIS A 16 1.80 5.39 -7.54
CA HIS A 16 2.75 6.48 -7.64
C HIS A 16 3.99 6.21 -6.79
N VAL A 17 5.04 7.01 -6.95
CA VAL A 17 6.31 6.83 -6.24
C VAL A 17 6.17 6.80 -4.72
N GLY A 18 5.12 7.43 -4.17
CA GLY A 18 4.81 7.31 -2.73
C GLY A 18 4.41 5.90 -2.30
N HIS A 19 3.67 5.14 -3.15
CA HIS A 19 3.39 3.72 -2.89
C HIS A 19 4.67 2.89 -3.02
N TYR A 20 5.55 3.24 -3.97
CA TYR A 20 6.81 2.53 -4.15
C TYR A 20 7.68 2.58 -2.90
N VAL A 21 8.02 3.79 -2.43
CA VAL A 21 8.89 3.93 -1.24
C VAL A 21 8.19 3.57 0.05
N GLY A 22 6.88 3.82 0.16
CA GLY A 22 6.13 3.55 1.40
C GLY A 22 5.78 2.08 1.61
N SER A 23 5.76 1.27 0.55
CA SER A 23 5.22 -0.09 0.63
C SER A 23 5.84 -1.07 -0.37
N LEU A 24 5.81 -0.78 -1.69
CA LEU A 24 6.16 -1.78 -2.70
C LEU A 24 7.62 -2.23 -2.65
N SER A 25 8.56 -1.30 -2.43
CA SER A 25 9.98 -1.62 -2.28
C SER A 25 10.23 -2.55 -1.10
N GLU A 26 9.52 -2.35 0.01
CA GLU A 26 9.60 -3.23 1.18
C GLU A 26 9.00 -4.60 0.90
N ARG A 27 7.86 -4.68 0.18
CA ARG A 27 7.28 -5.96 -0.24
C ARG A 27 8.25 -6.78 -1.09
N VAL A 28 8.92 -6.15 -2.05
CA VAL A 28 9.95 -6.80 -2.89
C VAL A 28 11.14 -7.25 -2.02
N ARG A 29 11.56 -6.45 -1.06
CA ARG A 29 12.61 -6.81 -0.11
C ARG A 29 12.22 -8.03 0.73
N LEU A 30 11.02 -8.04 1.30
CA LEU A 30 10.50 -9.14 2.09
C LEU A 30 10.34 -10.42 1.25
N GLN A 31 9.81 -10.31 0.03
CA GLN A 31 9.72 -11.40 -0.93
C GLN A 31 11.08 -12.07 -1.20
N ASN A 32 12.14 -11.29 -1.35
CA ASN A 32 13.47 -11.79 -1.67
C ASN A 32 14.31 -12.14 -0.44
N SER A 33 13.78 -11.93 0.77
CA SER A 33 14.49 -12.22 2.02
C SER A 33 14.60 -13.72 2.34
N GLY A 34 13.71 -14.55 1.78
CA GLY A 34 13.61 -15.98 2.11
C GLY A 34 13.13 -16.26 3.55
N LEU A 35 12.60 -15.24 4.26
CA LEU A 35 12.16 -15.38 5.65
C LEU A 35 10.70 -15.82 5.79
N TYR A 36 9.92 -15.80 4.71
CA TYR A 36 8.49 -16.06 4.69
C TYR A 36 8.17 -17.24 3.79
N ASP A 37 7.28 -18.10 4.27
CA ASP A 37 6.88 -19.32 3.55
C ASP A 37 5.83 -19.02 2.48
N GLU A 38 4.94 -18.05 2.75
CA GLU A 38 3.87 -17.64 1.85
C GLU A 38 3.72 -16.12 1.87
N ILE A 39 3.50 -15.52 0.71
CA ILE A 39 3.26 -14.08 0.57
C ILE A 39 2.03 -13.87 -0.30
N TYR A 40 1.00 -13.24 0.26
CA TYR A 40 -0.24 -12.88 -0.42
C TYR A 40 -0.30 -11.38 -0.65
N ILE A 41 -0.52 -10.98 -1.91
CA ILE A 41 -0.61 -9.58 -2.32
C ILE A 41 -1.97 -9.34 -2.94
N MET A 42 -2.84 -8.67 -2.20
CA MET A 42 -4.24 -8.47 -2.55
C MET A 42 -4.45 -7.20 -3.38
N ILE A 43 -5.26 -7.31 -4.42
CA ILE A 43 -5.90 -6.17 -5.08
C ILE A 43 -7.30 -6.05 -4.47
N ALA A 44 -7.48 -5.09 -3.56
CA ALA A 44 -8.63 -4.94 -2.70
C ALA A 44 -9.78 -4.19 -3.40
N ASP A 45 -10.40 -4.84 -4.38
CA ASP A 45 -11.47 -4.25 -5.20
C ASP A 45 -12.80 -4.10 -4.45
N ALA A 46 -13.21 -5.10 -3.67
CA ALA A 46 -14.40 -5.01 -2.82
C ALA A 46 -14.25 -3.89 -1.77
N GLN A 47 -13.06 -3.77 -1.18
CA GLN A 47 -12.73 -2.67 -0.28
C GLN A 47 -12.78 -1.31 -0.99
N ALA A 48 -12.36 -1.23 -2.26
CA ALA A 48 -12.40 0.00 -3.04
C ALA A 48 -13.84 0.45 -3.32
N LEU A 49 -14.81 -0.46 -3.42
CA LEU A 49 -16.22 -0.14 -3.63
C LEU A 49 -16.86 0.53 -2.42
N THR A 50 -16.31 0.45 -1.22
CA THR A 50 -16.88 1.09 -0.02
C THR A 50 -16.98 2.61 -0.13
N ASP A 51 -16.17 3.21 -1.00
CA ASP A 51 -16.16 4.65 -1.29
C ASP A 51 -16.18 4.98 -2.80
N ASN A 52 -16.39 3.97 -3.66
CA ASN A 52 -16.53 4.11 -5.11
C ASN A 52 -17.71 3.28 -5.64
N ALA A 53 -18.76 3.06 -4.85
CA ALA A 53 -19.89 2.21 -5.23
C ALA A 53 -20.64 2.71 -6.48
N GLU A 54 -20.68 4.03 -6.69
CA GLU A 54 -21.32 4.65 -7.86
C GLU A 54 -20.45 4.60 -9.12
N HIS A 55 -19.18 4.19 -9.01
CA HIS A 55 -18.17 4.17 -10.08
C HIS A 55 -17.44 2.83 -10.16
N PRO A 56 -18.14 1.68 -10.31
CA PRO A 56 -17.50 0.36 -10.33
C PRO A 56 -16.57 0.16 -11.53
N GLU A 57 -16.84 0.86 -12.65
CA GLU A 57 -15.99 0.87 -13.84
C GLU A 57 -14.58 1.38 -13.53
N LYS A 58 -14.44 2.36 -12.64
CA LYS A 58 -13.17 2.89 -12.18
C LYS A 58 -12.36 1.81 -11.44
N VAL A 59 -13.02 1.06 -10.54
CA VAL A 59 -12.38 -0.04 -9.81
C VAL A 59 -11.94 -1.11 -10.80
N ARG A 60 -12.84 -1.57 -11.69
CA ARG A 60 -12.55 -2.59 -12.69
C ARG A 60 -11.36 -2.23 -13.58
N GLN A 61 -11.31 -1.01 -14.10
CA GLN A 61 -10.22 -0.55 -14.98
C GLN A 61 -8.87 -0.50 -14.27
N ASN A 62 -8.86 -0.28 -12.95
CA ASN A 62 -7.63 -0.14 -12.19
C ASN A 62 -7.09 -1.45 -11.61
N ILE A 63 -7.82 -2.57 -11.67
CA ILE A 63 -7.29 -3.88 -11.27
C ILE A 63 -6.03 -4.21 -12.08
N LEU A 64 -6.14 -4.15 -13.41
CA LEU A 64 -5.02 -4.43 -14.30
C LEU A 64 -3.88 -3.41 -14.12
N GLN A 65 -4.20 -2.13 -13.90
CA GLN A 65 -3.19 -1.10 -13.68
C GLN A 65 -2.36 -1.35 -12.42
N VAL A 66 -3.00 -1.78 -11.32
CA VAL A 66 -2.32 -2.12 -10.07
C VAL A 66 -1.49 -3.40 -10.22
N ALA A 67 -2.00 -4.42 -10.90
CA ALA A 67 -1.26 -5.65 -11.19
C ALA A 67 0.01 -5.36 -12.00
N LEU A 68 -0.10 -4.54 -13.05
CA LEU A 68 1.04 -4.10 -13.85
C LEU A 68 2.07 -3.32 -13.02
N ASP A 69 1.62 -2.46 -12.11
CA ASP A 69 2.52 -1.71 -11.21
C ASP A 69 3.23 -2.65 -10.22
N TYR A 70 2.56 -3.68 -9.68
CA TYR A 70 3.17 -4.69 -8.82
C TYR A 70 4.30 -5.44 -9.53
N LEU A 71 3.99 -6.00 -10.69
CA LEU A 71 4.96 -6.73 -11.51
C LEU A 71 6.11 -5.84 -11.98
N ALA A 72 5.82 -4.60 -12.35
CA ALA A 72 6.81 -3.60 -12.73
C ALA A 72 7.77 -3.26 -11.57
N CYS A 73 7.28 -3.18 -10.35
CA CYS A 73 8.11 -2.95 -9.17
C CYS A 73 8.98 -4.15 -8.78
N GLY A 74 8.73 -5.33 -9.35
CA GLY A 74 9.53 -6.53 -9.10
C GLY A 74 8.86 -7.54 -8.16
N ILE A 75 7.54 -7.44 -7.98
CA ILE A 75 6.79 -8.55 -7.39
C ILE A 75 6.84 -9.72 -8.37
N ASP A 76 7.30 -10.86 -7.88
CA ASP A 76 7.53 -12.09 -8.61
C ASP A 76 6.36 -13.05 -8.36
N PRO A 77 5.55 -13.38 -9.37
CA PRO A 77 4.40 -14.27 -9.20
C PRO A 77 4.76 -15.72 -8.85
N GLU A 78 6.02 -16.13 -9.02
CA GLU A 78 6.51 -17.43 -8.55
C GLU A 78 6.78 -17.47 -7.04
N LYS A 79 6.97 -16.29 -6.41
CA LYS A 79 7.27 -16.14 -4.97
C LYS A 79 6.12 -15.57 -4.17
N SER A 80 5.22 -14.83 -4.83
CA SER A 80 4.13 -14.11 -4.19
C SER A 80 2.82 -14.35 -4.92
N THR A 81 1.78 -14.72 -4.21
CA THR A 81 0.44 -14.92 -4.76
C THR A 81 -0.26 -13.58 -4.91
N ILE A 82 -0.43 -13.11 -6.16
CA ILE A 82 -1.19 -11.88 -6.46
C ILE A 82 -2.64 -12.28 -6.75
N PHE A 83 -3.60 -11.72 -6.03
CA PHE A 83 -5.00 -12.09 -6.17
C PHE A 83 -5.96 -10.90 -6.06
N ILE A 84 -7.20 -11.09 -6.53
CA ILE A 84 -8.28 -10.11 -6.47
C ILE A 84 -9.20 -10.47 -5.29
N GLN A 85 -9.46 -9.52 -4.40
CA GLN A 85 -10.22 -9.72 -3.16
C GLN A 85 -11.61 -10.32 -3.41
N SER A 86 -12.36 -9.79 -4.38
CA SER A 86 -13.72 -10.26 -4.69
C SER A 86 -13.78 -11.68 -5.27
N MET A 87 -12.64 -12.25 -5.67
CA MET A 87 -12.54 -13.65 -6.13
C MET A 87 -12.37 -14.64 -4.98
N VAL A 88 -12.41 -14.17 -3.73
CA VAL A 88 -12.31 -14.97 -2.51
C VAL A 88 -13.56 -14.70 -1.65
N PRO A 89 -14.69 -15.36 -1.94
CA PRO A 89 -15.97 -15.10 -1.28
C PRO A 89 -15.96 -15.37 0.24
N GLU A 90 -15.07 -16.22 0.72
CA GLU A 90 -14.86 -16.54 2.13
C GLU A 90 -14.60 -15.31 3.00
N LEU A 91 -13.95 -14.29 2.43
CA LEU A 91 -13.66 -13.01 3.12
C LEU A 91 -14.96 -12.29 3.53
N THR A 92 -16.00 -12.39 2.70
CA THR A 92 -17.30 -11.78 2.99
C THR A 92 -18.00 -12.52 4.12
N GLU A 93 -17.94 -13.85 4.14
CA GLU A 93 -18.55 -14.66 5.18
C GLU A 93 -17.84 -14.46 6.53
N LEU A 94 -16.50 -14.48 6.55
CA LEU A 94 -15.70 -14.15 7.74
C LEU A 94 -16.04 -12.76 8.28
N THR A 95 -16.16 -11.77 7.39
CA THR A 95 -16.56 -10.40 7.76
C THR A 95 -17.90 -10.40 8.51
N PHE A 96 -18.89 -11.15 8.01
CA PHE A 96 -20.20 -11.25 8.65
C PHE A 96 -20.10 -11.88 10.05
N TYR A 97 -19.31 -12.93 10.23
CA TYR A 97 -19.09 -13.53 11.54
C TYR A 97 -18.41 -12.58 12.51
N TYR A 98 -17.42 -11.85 12.06
CA TYR A 98 -16.69 -10.88 12.89
C TYR A 98 -17.53 -9.66 13.29
N MET A 99 -18.52 -9.27 12.47
CA MET A 99 -19.49 -8.22 12.84
C MET A 99 -20.23 -8.54 14.13
N ASN A 100 -20.40 -9.82 14.49
CA ASN A 100 -21.03 -10.23 15.74
C ASN A 100 -20.12 -10.08 16.98
N LEU A 101 -18.82 -9.85 16.77
CA LEU A 101 -17.81 -9.71 17.85
C LEU A 101 -17.44 -8.26 18.14
N VAL A 102 -17.89 -7.31 17.30
CA VAL A 102 -17.51 -5.89 17.38
C VAL A 102 -18.75 -5.03 17.56
N THR A 103 -18.69 -4.06 18.44
CA THR A 103 -19.79 -3.10 18.63
C THR A 103 -19.65 -1.88 17.72
N VAL A 104 -20.76 -1.27 17.33
CA VAL A 104 -20.80 0.00 16.59
C VAL A 104 -19.95 1.06 17.28
N ALA A 105 -20.06 1.20 18.60
CA ALA A 105 -19.30 2.17 19.38
C ALA A 105 -17.77 1.92 19.33
N ARG A 106 -17.33 0.65 19.15
CA ARG A 106 -15.90 0.34 19.00
C ARG A 106 -15.38 0.79 17.63
N VAL A 107 -16.13 0.54 16.55
CA VAL A 107 -15.78 0.99 15.21
C VAL A 107 -15.73 2.51 15.13
N GLN A 108 -16.71 3.21 15.70
CA GLN A 108 -16.76 4.69 15.75
C GLN A 108 -15.56 5.31 16.47
N ARG A 109 -15.00 4.61 17.45
CA ARG A 109 -13.83 5.08 18.22
C ARG A 109 -12.50 4.82 17.52
N ASN A 110 -12.48 4.06 16.41
CA ASN A 110 -11.25 3.84 15.66
C ASN A 110 -10.75 5.18 15.07
N PRO A 111 -9.52 5.64 15.41
CA PRO A 111 -9.02 6.96 15.00
C PRO A 111 -8.98 7.16 13.48
N THR A 112 -8.63 6.11 12.72
CA THR A 112 -8.56 6.18 11.25
C THR A 112 -9.95 6.34 10.66
N VAL A 113 -10.93 5.53 11.11
CA VAL A 113 -12.34 5.66 10.67
C VAL A 113 -12.88 7.05 10.95
N LYS A 114 -12.65 7.55 12.17
CA LYS A 114 -13.09 8.89 12.58
C LYS A 114 -12.51 9.98 11.69
N SER A 115 -11.22 9.93 11.44
CA SER A 115 -10.51 10.89 10.57
C SER A 115 -11.01 10.84 9.12
N GLU A 116 -11.23 9.64 8.58
CA GLU A 116 -11.72 9.46 7.22
C GLU A 116 -13.17 9.91 7.03
N ILE A 117 -14.05 9.68 8.02
CA ILE A 117 -15.43 10.19 8.02
C ILE A 117 -15.43 11.72 7.90
N GLN A 118 -14.58 12.40 8.67
CA GLN A 118 -14.45 13.87 8.61
C GLN A 118 -13.90 14.35 7.26
N MET A 119 -12.84 13.72 6.75
CA MET A 119 -12.23 14.10 5.46
C MET A 119 -13.18 13.91 4.26
N ARG A 120 -14.12 12.96 4.35
CA ARG A 120 -15.07 12.65 3.27
C ARG A 120 -16.42 13.33 3.41
N ASN A 121 -16.62 14.13 4.47
CA ASN A 121 -17.91 14.76 4.80
C ASN A 121 -19.08 13.75 4.91
N PHE A 122 -18.82 12.56 5.44
CA PHE A 122 -19.84 11.52 5.66
C PHE A 122 -20.66 11.69 6.95
N GLU A 123 -20.43 12.77 7.71
CA GLU A 123 -20.97 12.95 9.07
C GLU A 123 -22.50 12.76 9.16
N ALA A 124 -23.25 13.17 8.12
CA ALA A 124 -24.72 13.04 8.07
C ALA A 124 -25.20 11.70 7.48
N SER A 125 -24.37 10.98 6.72
CA SER A 125 -24.77 9.75 6.01
C SER A 125 -23.58 8.86 5.72
N ILE A 126 -23.20 8.05 6.70
CA ILE A 126 -22.08 7.11 6.57
C ILE A 126 -22.55 5.85 5.86
N PRO A 127 -21.98 5.47 4.70
CA PRO A 127 -22.30 4.18 4.08
C PRO A 127 -21.90 3.02 5.00
N VAL A 128 -22.79 2.02 5.15
CA VAL A 128 -22.56 0.88 6.05
C VAL A 128 -21.28 0.12 5.64
N GLY A 129 -21.07 -0.11 4.34
CA GLY A 129 -19.85 -0.77 3.85
C GLY A 129 -18.58 0.01 4.23
N PHE A 130 -18.61 1.34 4.11
CA PHE A 130 -17.50 2.18 4.58
C PHE A 130 -17.33 2.09 6.10
N PHE A 131 -18.40 2.07 6.86
CA PHE A 131 -18.33 1.95 8.32
C PHE A 131 -17.74 0.60 8.77
N CYS A 132 -18.06 -0.48 8.05
CA CYS A 132 -17.66 -1.85 8.40
C CYS A 132 -16.30 -2.27 7.84
N TYR A 133 -15.63 -1.47 7.01
CA TYR A 133 -14.37 -1.88 6.37
C TYR A 133 -13.26 -2.32 7.35
N PRO A 134 -13.14 -1.81 8.59
CA PRO A 134 -12.12 -2.30 9.51
C PRO A 134 -12.33 -3.77 9.93
N ILE A 135 -13.59 -4.21 9.93
CA ILE A 135 -13.96 -5.60 10.22
C ILE A 135 -13.64 -6.47 9.00
N SER A 136 -13.95 -5.99 7.79
CA SER A 136 -13.57 -6.64 6.54
C SER A 136 -12.05 -6.79 6.41
N GLN A 137 -11.28 -5.77 6.78
CA GLN A 137 -9.82 -5.86 6.77
C GLN A 137 -9.27 -6.90 7.75
N ALA A 138 -9.93 -7.10 8.90
CA ALA A 138 -9.57 -8.18 9.81
C ALA A 138 -9.87 -9.56 9.19
N ALA A 139 -10.96 -9.71 8.43
CA ALA A 139 -11.25 -10.93 7.69
C ALA A 139 -10.20 -11.18 6.59
N ASP A 140 -9.82 -10.15 5.83
CA ASP A 140 -8.74 -10.24 4.83
C ASP A 140 -7.45 -10.81 5.44
N ILE A 141 -7.05 -10.31 6.63
CA ILE A 141 -5.81 -10.71 7.29
C ILE A 141 -5.89 -12.15 7.83
N THR A 142 -6.96 -12.48 8.53
CA THR A 142 -7.09 -13.75 9.23
C THR A 142 -7.40 -14.92 8.32
N ALA A 143 -8.08 -14.71 7.17
CA ALA A 143 -8.39 -15.74 6.19
C ALA A 143 -7.13 -16.46 5.68
N PHE A 144 -6.03 -15.76 5.55
CA PHE A 144 -4.74 -16.32 5.12
C PHE A 144 -3.85 -16.76 6.28
N ARG A 145 -4.33 -16.66 7.54
CA ARG A 145 -3.52 -16.88 8.75
C ARG A 145 -2.24 -16.06 8.74
N ALA A 146 -2.34 -14.81 8.25
CA ALA A 146 -1.19 -13.93 8.15
C ALA A 146 -0.55 -13.73 9.53
N THR A 147 0.72 -14.08 9.63
CA THR A 147 1.52 -13.85 10.84
C THR A 147 2.15 -12.45 10.82
N THR A 148 2.20 -11.83 9.65
CA THR A 148 2.91 -10.57 9.44
C THR A 148 2.18 -9.68 8.44
N VAL A 149 1.96 -8.43 8.82
CA VAL A 149 1.31 -7.42 7.96
C VAL A 149 2.20 -6.18 7.88
N PRO A 150 2.89 -5.96 6.74
CA PRO A 150 3.66 -4.74 6.52
C PRO A 150 2.71 -3.58 6.17
N VAL A 151 2.69 -2.54 7.00
CA VAL A 151 1.78 -1.39 6.87
C VAL A 151 2.45 -0.07 7.25
N GLY A 152 1.88 1.06 6.78
CA GLY A 152 2.20 2.39 7.29
C GLY A 152 1.58 2.66 8.68
N GLU A 153 2.06 3.68 9.37
CA GLU A 153 1.59 4.06 10.72
C GLU A 153 0.09 4.36 10.77
N ASP A 154 -0.50 4.86 9.68
CA ASP A 154 -1.92 5.16 9.57
C ASP A 154 -2.82 3.91 9.64
N GLN A 155 -2.26 2.73 9.44
CA GLN A 155 -2.97 1.44 9.53
C GLN A 155 -2.88 0.78 10.91
N LEU A 156 -2.08 1.31 11.83
CA LEU A 156 -1.94 0.74 13.18
C LEU A 156 -3.30 0.55 13.89
N PRO A 157 -4.24 1.53 13.89
CA PRO A 157 -5.54 1.34 14.54
C PRO A 157 -6.40 0.22 13.93
N MET A 158 -6.19 -0.11 12.64
CA MET A 158 -6.87 -1.22 11.96
C MET A 158 -6.31 -2.56 12.43
N LEU A 159 -5.00 -2.67 12.54
CA LEU A 159 -4.33 -3.87 13.00
C LEU A 159 -4.63 -4.16 14.47
N GLU A 160 -4.69 -3.12 15.32
CA GLU A 160 -5.14 -3.27 16.71
C GLU A 160 -6.58 -3.79 16.78
N GLN A 161 -7.47 -3.27 15.93
CA GLN A 161 -8.85 -3.80 15.87
C GLN A 161 -8.90 -5.23 15.36
N CYS A 162 -8.05 -5.62 14.42
CA CYS A 162 -7.90 -7.01 13.97
C CYS A 162 -7.48 -7.92 15.13
N LYS A 163 -6.47 -7.54 15.91
CA LYS A 163 -6.03 -8.28 17.10
C LYS A 163 -7.14 -8.44 18.14
N GLU A 164 -7.92 -7.39 18.39
CA GLU A 164 -9.07 -7.45 19.28
C GLU A 164 -10.12 -8.47 18.80
N ILE A 165 -10.38 -8.54 17.48
CA ILE A 165 -11.29 -9.51 16.87
C ILE A 165 -10.77 -10.92 17.05
N VAL A 166 -9.48 -11.16 16.73
CA VAL A 166 -8.81 -12.46 16.92
C VAL A 166 -8.89 -12.91 18.36
N HIS A 167 -8.51 -12.04 19.30
CA HIS A 167 -8.56 -12.33 20.73
C HIS A 167 -9.99 -12.68 21.18
N LYS A 168 -10.98 -11.88 20.75
CA LYS A 168 -12.38 -12.12 21.09
C LYS A 168 -12.91 -13.43 20.52
N PHE A 169 -12.56 -13.72 19.25
CA PHE A 169 -12.94 -14.96 18.59
C PHE A 169 -12.37 -16.19 19.34
N ASN A 170 -11.05 -16.18 19.57
CA ASN A 170 -10.35 -17.29 20.24
C ASN A 170 -10.83 -17.49 21.68
N THR A 171 -11.18 -16.40 22.38
CA THR A 171 -11.75 -16.49 23.72
C THR A 171 -13.14 -17.16 23.74
N VAL A 172 -13.97 -16.87 22.73
CA VAL A 172 -15.36 -17.36 22.68
C VAL A 172 -15.46 -18.76 22.09
N TYR A 173 -14.70 -19.04 21.03
CA TYR A 173 -14.85 -20.25 20.21
C TYR A 173 -13.65 -21.20 20.28
N GLY A 174 -12.56 -20.83 20.97
CA GLY A 174 -11.32 -21.61 21.05
C GLY A 174 -10.25 -21.10 20.08
N GLU A 175 -9.01 -21.49 20.37
CA GLU A 175 -7.81 -21.09 19.59
C GLU A 175 -7.92 -21.55 18.13
N THR A 176 -8.25 -20.62 17.23
CA THR A 176 -8.50 -20.89 15.81
C THR A 176 -7.79 -19.90 14.91
N LEU A 177 -7.86 -18.60 15.22
CA LEU A 177 -7.32 -17.52 14.43
C LEU A 177 -5.91 -17.14 14.89
N THR A 178 -5.06 -16.73 13.94
CA THR A 178 -3.70 -16.26 14.20
C THR A 178 -3.70 -14.75 14.40
N GLU A 179 -3.06 -14.27 15.46
CA GLU A 179 -2.84 -12.84 15.69
C GLU A 179 -1.66 -12.36 14.82
N PRO A 180 -1.84 -11.31 14.00
CA PRO A 180 -0.77 -10.80 13.14
C PRO A 180 0.20 -9.90 13.91
N GLU A 181 1.48 -9.95 13.52
CA GLU A 181 2.50 -8.97 13.88
C GLU A 181 2.53 -7.84 12.83
N ILE A 182 2.84 -6.63 13.29
CA ILE A 182 2.91 -5.43 12.45
C ILE A 182 4.38 -5.16 12.11
N ILE A 183 4.68 -4.98 10.82
CA ILE A 183 5.97 -4.47 10.39
C ILE A 183 5.78 -3.07 9.81
N LEU A 184 6.46 -2.10 10.41
CA LEU A 184 6.56 -0.74 9.88
C LEU A 184 7.78 -0.63 8.94
N PRO A 185 7.71 0.21 7.89
CA PRO A 185 8.85 0.47 7.03
C PRO A 185 10.06 0.98 7.83
N SER A 186 11.23 0.44 7.52
CA SER A 186 12.48 0.77 8.24
C SER A 186 12.93 2.22 8.01
N ASN A 187 12.58 2.83 6.89
CA ASN A 187 12.95 4.20 6.54
C ASN A 187 11.80 5.18 6.82
N LYS A 188 11.93 5.95 7.90
CA LYS A 188 10.94 6.97 8.29
C LYS A 188 10.75 8.08 7.26
N ALA A 189 11.77 8.42 6.46
CA ALA A 189 11.66 9.41 5.38
C ALA A 189 10.72 8.95 4.26
N CYS A 190 10.55 7.63 4.10
CA CYS A 190 9.68 7.02 3.09
C CYS A 190 8.19 7.00 3.48
N LEU A 191 7.86 7.28 4.75
CA LEU A 191 6.50 7.09 5.27
C LEU A 191 5.47 8.06 4.66
N ARG A 192 5.88 9.22 4.15
CA ARG A 192 4.92 10.23 3.69
C ARG A 192 5.53 11.22 2.67
N LEU A 193 5.68 10.80 1.43
CA LEU A 193 6.08 11.74 0.39
C LEU A 193 4.99 12.81 0.15
N PRO A 194 5.34 14.10 0.18
CA PRO A 194 4.43 15.17 -0.22
C PRO A 194 4.17 15.10 -1.73
N GLY A 195 3.06 15.69 -2.17
CA GLY A 195 2.84 15.96 -3.58
C GLY A 195 3.89 16.94 -4.14
N ILE A 196 3.98 17.03 -5.46
CA ILE A 196 4.90 17.97 -6.13
C ILE A 196 4.62 19.43 -5.79
N ASP A 197 3.42 19.74 -5.30
CA ASP A 197 2.99 21.05 -4.81
C ASP A 197 3.52 21.43 -3.42
N GLY A 198 4.11 20.49 -2.70
CA GLY A 198 4.67 20.67 -1.34
C GLY A 198 3.64 21.00 -0.25
N LYS A 199 2.34 20.98 -0.56
CA LYS A 199 1.28 21.41 0.36
C LYS A 199 0.56 20.26 1.06
N ALA A 200 0.34 19.17 0.33
CA ALA A 200 -0.43 18.04 0.80
C ALA A 200 0.30 16.72 0.53
N LYS A 201 -0.15 15.64 1.18
CA LYS A 201 0.26 14.28 0.81
C LYS A 201 -0.01 14.06 -0.68
N MET A 202 0.87 13.30 -1.33
CA MET A 202 0.66 12.85 -2.70
C MET A 202 -0.71 12.19 -2.84
N SER A 203 -1.54 12.69 -3.75
CA SER A 203 -2.90 12.22 -3.95
C SER A 203 -3.29 12.25 -5.43
N LYS A 204 -3.90 11.16 -5.88
CA LYS A 204 -4.40 11.03 -7.26
C LYS A 204 -5.44 12.09 -7.60
N SER A 205 -6.33 12.40 -6.64
CA SER A 205 -7.40 13.38 -6.81
C SER A 205 -6.90 14.83 -6.92
N LEU A 206 -5.72 15.12 -6.35
CA LEU A 206 -5.10 16.46 -6.43
C LEU A 206 -4.21 16.63 -7.68
N GLY A 207 -3.96 15.55 -8.42
CA GLY A 207 -3.08 15.61 -9.61
C GLY A 207 -1.61 15.95 -9.30
N ASN A 208 -1.20 15.82 -8.03
CA ASN A 208 0.13 16.18 -7.55
C ASN A 208 1.09 14.98 -7.43
N CYS A 209 0.83 13.91 -8.21
CA CYS A 209 1.57 12.65 -8.14
C CYS A 209 2.58 12.52 -9.29
N ILE A 210 3.72 11.86 -9.00
CA ILE A 210 4.57 11.19 -10.00
C ILE A 210 4.16 9.72 -9.99
N TYR A 211 3.59 9.23 -11.11
CA TYR A 211 3.17 7.84 -11.25
C TYR A 211 4.34 6.94 -11.63
N LEU A 212 4.29 5.67 -11.24
CA LEU A 212 5.29 4.67 -11.66
C LEU A 212 5.28 4.45 -13.17
N SER A 213 4.14 4.67 -13.79
CA SER A 213 3.92 4.57 -15.24
C SER A 213 4.16 5.87 -16.01
N ASP A 214 4.62 6.96 -15.36
CA ASP A 214 4.94 8.21 -16.07
C ASP A 214 6.15 8.01 -16.99
N GLU A 215 6.05 8.50 -18.21
CA GLU A 215 7.18 8.53 -19.14
C GLU A 215 8.27 9.53 -18.67
N GLU A 216 9.48 9.37 -19.19
CA GLU A 216 10.63 10.19 -18.80
C GLU A 216 10.36 11.70 -18.88
N ALA A 217 9.68 12.13 -19.95
CA ALA A 217 9.36 13.54 -20.18
C ALA A 217 8.36 14.07 -19.12
N ASP A 218 7.39 13.24 -18.70
CA ASP A 218 6.41 13.64 -17.70
C ASP A 218 7.03 13.73 -16.30
N VAL A 219 7.88 12.76 -15.92
CA VAL A 219 8.66 12.82 -14.67
C VAL A 219 9.50 14.10 -14.64
N LYS A 220 10.24 14.39 -15.71
CA LYS A 220 11.05 15.61 -15.81
C LYS A 220 10.20 16.87 -15.67
N LYS A 221 9.07 16.96 -16.36
CA LYS A 221 8.13 18.09 -16.28
C LYS A 221 7.63 18.28 -14.85
N LYS A 222 7.20 17.21 -14.20
CA LYS A 222 6.70 17.21 -12.82
C LYS A 222 7.79 17.65 -11.83
N VAL A 223 9.00 17.10 -11.94
CA VAL A 223 10.14 17.49 -11.08
C VAL A 223 10.49 18.96 -11.26
N MET A 224 10.57 19.44 -12.50
CA MET A 224 10.88 20.86 -12.74
C MET A 224 9.80 21.81 -12.23
N SER A 225 8.55 21.36 -12.14
CA SER A 225 7.42 22.13 -11.57
C SER A 225 7.26 21.98 -10.05
N MET A 226 8.06 21.15 -9.37
CA MET A 226 7.98 21.00 -7.91
C MET A 226 8.07 22.35 -7.20
N PHE A 227 7.27 22.47 -6.12
CA PHE A 227 7.36 23.60 -5.21
C PHE A 227 8.78 23.74 -4.64
N THR A 228 9.23 24.98 -4.51
CA THR A 228 10.49 25.35 -3.87
C THR A 228 10.25 26.47 -2.86
N ASP A 229 11.28 26.84 -2.10
CA ASP A 229 11.17 27.89 -1.10
C ASP A 229 10.83 29.23 -1.77
N PRO A 230 9.70 29.86 -1.43
CA PRO A 230 9.30 31.14 -1.99
C PRO A 230 10.22 32.32 -1.60
N ASN A 231 11.06 32.14 -0.60
CA ASN A 231 12.05 33.15 -0.18
C ASN A 231 13.41 32.97 -0.88
N HIS A 232 13.64 31.86 -1.57
CA HIS A 232 14.85 31.58 -2.36
C HIS A 232 14.69 32.11 -3.79
N LEU A 233 14.70 33.46 -3.95
CA LEU A 233 14.47 34.12 -5.24
C LEU A 233 15.70 34.19 -6.12
N ARG A 234 16.88 34.30 -5.50
CA ARG A 234 18.18 34.35 -6.17
C ARG A 234 19.05 33.18 -5.72
N VAL A 235 20.01 32.82 -6.53
CA VAL A 235 20.97 31.74 -6.23
C VAL A 235 21.73 32.00 -4.92
N GLU A 236 22.03 33.26 -4.63
CA GLU A 236 22.78 33.69 -3.46
C GLU A 236 21.95 33.65 -2.17
N ASP A 237 20.62 33.66 -2.28
CA ASP A 237 19.75 33.64 -1.12
C ASP A 237 19.87 32.30 -0.35
N PRO A 238 19.84 32.28 0.99
CA PRO A 238 19.71 31.05 1.76
C PRO A 238 18.40 30.36 1.44
N GLY A 239 18.46 29.05 1.15
CA GLY A 239 17.28 28.22 0.88
C GLY A 239 16.86 27.39 2.09
N ARG A 240 15.57 27.06 2.20
CA ARG A 240 15.03 26.19 3.24
C ARG A 240 14.87 24.76 2.70
N VAL A 241 15.52 23.83 3.37
CA VAL A 241 15.44 22.38 3.09
C VAL A 241 14.20 21.75 3.72
N GLU A 242 13.86 22.17 4.94
CA GLU A 242 12.72 21.63 5.68
C GLU A 242 11.38 21.93 4.97
N GLY A 243 10.59 20.88 4.73
CA GLY A 243 9.32 20.98 4.00
C GLY A 243 9.47 21.17 2.48
N ASN A 244 10.69 21.22 1.95
CA ASN A 244 10.94 21.33 0.53
C ASN A 244 10.81 19.93 -0.14
N PRO A 245 9.81 19.70 -1.01
CA PRO A 245 9.57 18.39 -1.61
C PRO A 245 10.77 17.86 -2.39
N VAL A 246 11.57 18.71 -3.01
CA VAL A 246 12.76 18.29 -3.79
C VAL A 246 13.75 17.56 -2.89
N PHE A 247 14.03 18.08 -1.69
CA PHE A 247 14.93 17.42 -0.74
C PHE A 247 14.31 16.21 -0.07
N ILE A 248 13.00 16.23 0.21
CA ILE A 248 12.29 15.06 0.77
C ILE A 248 12.35 13.88 -0.23
N TYR A 249 12.22 14.15 -1.53
CA TYR A 249 12.39 13.09 -2.55
C TYR A 249 13.85 12.65 -2.68
N LEU A 250 14.81 13.54 -2.53
CA LEU A 250 16.22 13.15 -2.49
C LEU A 250 16.51 12.28 -1.25
N ASP A 251 15.95 12.58 -0.08
CA ASP A 251 16.06 11.73 1.11
C ASP A 251 15.50 10.32 0.90
N ALA A 252 14.47 10.20 0.08
CA ALA A 252 13.81 8.93 -0.19
C ALA A 252 14.51 8.09 -1.27
N PHE A 253 15.11 8.72 -2.29
CA PHE A 253 15.59 8.04 -3.48
C PHE A 253 17.10 8.15 -3.72
N CYS A 254 17.76 9.16 -3.14
CA CYS A 254 19.17 9.41 -3.46
C CYS A 254 20.10 8.41 -2.76
N LYS A 255 20.97 7.79 -3.54
CA LYS A 255 22.04 6.90 -3.07
C LYS A 255 23.39 7.61 -3.18
N PRO A 256 24.37 7.24 -2.34
CA PRO A 256 25.71 7.89 -2.37
C PRO A 256 26.39 7.85 -3.75
N GLU A 257 26.23 6.77 -4.49
CA GLU A 257 26.82 6.59 -5.83
C GLU A 257 26.31 7.61 -6.86
N TYR A 258 25.11 8.14 -6.69
CA TYR A 258 24.54 9.14 -7.62
C TYR A 258 25.26 10.49 -7.58
N PHE A 259 25.94 10.80 -6.49
CA PHE A 259 26.76 12.00 -6.44
C PHE A 259 27.95 11.90 -7.39
N ALA A 260 28.70 10.79 -7.34
CA ALA A 260 29.83 10.58 -8.22
C ALA A 260 29.44 10.63 -9.71
N GLU A 261 28.24 10.15 -10.05
CA GLU A 261 27.77 10.08 -11.43
C GLU A 261 27.14 11.38 -11.94
N PHE A 262 26.30 12.03 -11.12
CA PHE A 262 25.44 13.12 -11.58
C PHE A 262 25.78 14.49 -11.00
N LEU A 263 26.51 14.53 -9.86
CA LEU A 263 26.79 15.78 -9.14
C LEU A 263 28.12 15.71 -8.37
N PRO A 264 29.25 15.45 -9.08
CA PRO A 264 30.54 15.07 -8.47
C PRO A 264 31.19 16.17 -7.60
N GLU A 265 30.69 17.40 -7.62
CA GLU A 265 31.13 18.47 -6.75
C GLU A 265 30.64 18.35 -5.29
N TYR A 266 29.78 17.35 -4.97
CA TYR A 266 29.33 17.04 -3.62
C TYR A 266 29.60 15.56 -3.31
N GLN A 267 29.91 15.27 -2.05
CA GLN A 267 30.18 13.91 -1.62
C GLN A 267 28.90 13.17 -1.18
N ASN A 268 27.90 13.92 -0.70
CA ASN A 268 26.67 13.36 -0.15
C ASN A 268 25.54 14.40 -0.09
N LEU A 269 24.35 13.94 0.29
CA LEU A 269 23.14 14.77 0.36
C LEU A 269 23.22 15.84 1.46
N ASP A 270 23.91 15.58 2.56
CA ASP A 270 24.07 16.54 3.66
C ASP A 270 24.91 17.75 3.21
N GLU A 271 25.97 17.52 2.45
CA GLU A 271 26.77 18.59 1.86
C GLU A 271 25.96 19.44 0.86
N LEU A 272 25.13 18.79 0.04
CA LEU A 272 24.22 19.48 -0.89
C LEU A 272 23.20 20.35 -0.12
N LYS A 273 22.58 19.80 0.93
CA LYS A 273 21.65 20.50 1.81
C LYS A 273 22.32 21.68 2.52
N ALA A 274 23.52 21.49 3.06
CA ALA A 274 24.28 22.55 3.70
C ALA A 274 24.60 23.70 2.74
N HIS A 275 24.95 23.37 1.50
CA HIS A 275 25.20 24.42 0.48
C HIS A 275 23.90 25.16 0.14
N TYR A 276 22.78 24.48 -0.07
CA TYR A 276 21.51 25.12 -0.36
C TYR A 276 21.05 26.04 0.78
N THR A 277 21.22 25.63 2.02
CA THR A 277 20.87 26.42 3.22
C THR A 277 21.76 27.65 3.39
N ARG A 278 23.03 27.57 2.99
CA ARG A 278 23.98 28.69 3.07
C ARG A 278 23.75 29.73 1.97
N GLY A 279 23.08 29.37 0.88
CA GLY A 279 23.02 30.16 -0.36
C GLY A 279 24.16 29.84 -1.32
N GLY A 280 23.97 30.17 -2.59
CA GLY A 280 24.89 29.87 -3.69
C GLY A 280 24.53 28.66 -4.53
N LEU A 281 23.39 28.01 -4.25
CA LEU A 281 22.91 26.83 -4.98
C LEU A 281 21.45 27.05 -5.43
N GLY A 282 21.22 27.19 -6.73
CA GLY A 282 19.88 27.44 -7.28
C GLY A 282 19.02 26.18 -7.39
N ASP A 283 17.70 26.33 -7.22
CA ASP A 283 16.68 25.28 -7.27
C ASP A 283 16.74 24.42 -8.54
N VAL A 284 16.99 25.04 -9.69
CA VAL A 284 17.04 24.35 -10.99
C VAL A 284 18.13 23.28 -10.99
N LYS A 285 19.27 23.52 -10.35
CA LYS A 285 20.38 22.55 -10.27
C LYS A 285 19.98 21.35 -9.41
N VAL A 286 19.36 21.60 -8.25
CA VAL A 286 18.87 20.53 -7.35
C VAL A 286 17.76 19.72 -8.02
N LYS A 287 16.81 20.37 -8.71
CA LYS A 287 15.75 19.68 -9.47
C LYS A 287 16.31 18.83 -10.62
N LYS A 288 17.33 19.31 -11.34
CA LYS A 288 18.01 18.51 -12.37
C LYS A 288 18.66 17.27 -11.77
N PHE A 289 19.30 17.39 -10.61
CA PHE A 289 19.87 16.26 -9.90
C PHE A 289 18.77 15.27 -9.47
N LEU A 290 17.71 15.73 -8.81
CA LEU A 290 16.58 14.89 -8.47
C LEU A 290 15.98 14.18 -9.69
N ASN A 291 15.85 14.88 -10.82
CA ASN A 291 15.37 14.24 -12.04
C ASN A 291 16.27 13.10 -12.49
N LYS A 292 17.59 13.26 -12.42
CA LYS A 292 18.55 12.17 -12.76
C LYS A 292 18.35 10.97 -11.83
N VAL A 293 18.28 11.21 -10.51
CA VAL A 293 18.02 10.19 -9.50
C VAL A 293 16.73 9.43 -9.80
N LEU A 294 15.61 10.16 -10.00
CA LEU A 294 14.32 9.52 -10.27
C LEU A 294 14.30 8.79 -11.62
N GLN A 295 14.95 9.29 -12.66
CA GLN A 295 15.03 8.58 -13.93
C GLN A 295 15.77 7.24 -13.78
N THR A 296 16.86 7.23 -13.02
CA THR A 296 17.63 6.01 -12.76
C THR A 296 16.81 4.98 -11.96
N GLU A 297 16.11 5.41 -10.91
CA GLU A 297 15.29 4.53 -10.08
C GLU A 297 14.03 4.01 -10.82
N LEU A 298 13.39 4.85 -11.64
CA LEU A 298 12.15 4.51 -12.31
C LEU A 298 12.35 3.81 -13.67
N SER A 299 13.51 3.94 -14.32
CA SER A 299 13.76 3.32 -15.62
C SER A 299 13.54 1.80 -15.62
N PRO A 300 14.10 1.02 -14.67
CA PRO A 300 13.88 -0.42 -14.62
C PRO A 300 12.40 -0.80 -14.39
N ILE A 301 11.67 0.04 -13.63
CA ILE A 301 10.24 -0.16 -13.37
C ILE A 301 9.46 0.06 -14.67
N ARG A 302 9.75 1.14 -15.40
CA ARG A 302 9.11 1.42 -16.70
C ARG A 302 9.36 0.34 -17.73
N GLU A 303 10.60 -0.18 -17.79
CA GLU A 303 10.96 -1.26 -18.73
C GLU A 303 10.20 -2.54 -18.44
N ARG A 304 10.14 -2.97 -17.16
CA ARG A 304 9.34 -4.13 -16.75
C ARG A 304 7.84 -3.90 -17.00
N ARG A 305 7.34 -2.68 -16.74
CA ARG A 305 5.95 -2.36 -17.02
C ARG A 305 5.63 -2.49 -18.51
N LYS A 306 6.46 -1.93 -19.39
CA LYS A 306 6.32 -2.07 -20.86
C LYS A 306 6.42 -3.53 -21.34
N TYR A 307 7.16 -4.34 -20.64
CA TYR A 307 7.17 -5.80 -20.91
C TYR A 307 5.80 -6.40 -20.59
N TRP A 308 5.27 -6.20 -19.39
CA TRP A 308 3.99 -6.76 -18.95
C TRP A 308 2.79 -6.20 -19.71
N GLU A 309 2.83 -4.95 -20.15
CA GLU A 309 1.80 -4.35 -21.01
C GLU A 309 1.68 -5.05 -22.38
N ARG A 310 2.73 -5.72 -22.81
CA ARG A 310 2.74 -6.55 -24.04
C ARG A 310 2.36 -8.02 -23.77
N HIS A 311 2.23 -8.42 -22.52
CA HIS A 311 1.94 -9.77 -22.06
C HIS A 311 0.73 -9.78 -21.13
N LEU A 312 -0.37 -9.14 -21.54
CA LEU A 312 -1.56 -8.99 -20.72
C LEU A 312 -2.27 -10.32 -20.42
N ASP A 313 -2.16 -11.30 -21.33
CA ASP A 313 -2.71 -12.65 -21.12
C ASP A 313 -1.99 -13.33 -19.95
N ASP A 314 -0.66 -13.20 -19.86
CA ASP A 314 0.10 -13.73 -18.73
C ASP A 314 -0.30 -13.03 -17.41
N VAL A 315 -0.50 -11.70 -17.43
CA VAL A 315 -0.97 -10.96 -16.24
C VAL A 315 -2.36 -11.43 -15.81
N TYR A 316 -3.25 -11.69 -16.77
CA TYR A 316 -4.57 -12.22 -16.49
C TYR A 316 -4.49 -13.63 -15.85
N ASP A 317 -3.64 -14.51 -16.37
CA ASP A 317 -3.45 -15.85 -15.83
C ASP A 317 -2.84 -15.82 -14.43
N ILE A 318 -1.86 -14.94 -14.17
CA ILE A 318 -1.30 -14.70 -12.82
C ILE A 318 -2.40 -14.34 -11.82
N LEU A 319 -3.27 -13.39 -12.17
CA LEU A 319 -4.38 -12.96 -11.29
C LEU A 319 -5.39 -14.08 -11.08
N LYS A 320 -5.71 -14.83 -12.11
CA LYS A 320 -6.68 -15.92 -12.06
C LYS A 320 -6.18 -17.09 -11.20
N GLU A 321 -4.96 -17.54 -11.45
CA GLU A 321 -4.38 -18.64 -10.67
C GLU A 321 -4.07 -18.22 -9.23
N GLY A 322 -3.55 -17.00 -9.03
CA GLY A 322 -3.35 -16.45 -7.70
C GLY A 322 -4.65 -16.34 -6.89
N SER A 323 -5.76 -15.97 -7.55
CA SER A 323 -7.07 -15.91 -6.89
C SER A 323 -7.58 -17.30 -6.47
N LYS A 324 -7.36 -18.35 -7.29
CA LYS A 324 -7.70 -19.73 -6.90
C LYS A 324 -6.88 -20.24 -5.71
N VAL A 325 -5.57 -19.94 -5.69
CA VAL A 325 -4.71 -20.28 -4.55
C VAL A 325 -5.17 -19.58 -3.29
N ALA A 326 -5.50 -18.29 -3.39
CA ALA A 326 -6.01 -17.50 -2.28
C ALA A 326 -7.36 -18.01 -1.77
N GLU A 327 -8.31 -18.33 -2.67
CA GLU A 327 -9.61 -18.92 -2.34
C GLU A 327 -9.45 -20.24 -1.58
N ALA A 328 -8.61 -21.16 -2.08
CA ALA A 328 -8.36 -22.44 -1.40
C ALA A 328 -7.80 -22.27 0.02
N LYS A 329 -6.90 -21.30 0.22
CA LYS A 329 -6.35 -20.97 1.55
C LYS A 329 -7.42 -20.40 2.48
N ALA A 330 -8.22 -19.47 2.00
CA ALA A 330 -9.30 -18.85 2.76
C ALA A 330 -10.40 -19.86 3.11
N ALA A 331 -10.75 -20.76 2.18
CA ALA A 331 -11.73 -21.82 2.41
C ALA A 331 -11.33 -22.76 3.57
N GLN A 332 -10.03 -23.09 3.67
CA GLN A 332 -9.53 -23.89 4.79
C GLN A 332 -9.72 -23.15 6.12
N THR A 333 -9.41 -21.87 6.17
CA THR A 333 -9.60 -21.07 7.40
C THR A 333 -11.07 -20.90 7.74
N LEU A 334 -11.92 -20.66 6.74
CA LEU A 334 -13.37 -20.57 6.95
C LEU A 334 -13.96 -21.88 7.48
N HIS A 335 -13.50 -23.03 6.96
CA HIS A 335 -13.91 -24.35 7.48
C HIS A 335 -13.59 -24.48 8.98
N ASP A 336 -12.37 -24.10 9.41
CA ASP A 336 -11.97 -24.16 10.81
C ASP A 336 -12.77 -23.18 11.69
N VAL A 337 -13.06 -21.98 11.15
CA VAL A 337 -13.92 -20.99 11.83
C VAL A 337 -15.33 -21.53 12.01
N ARG A 338 -15.95 -22.11 10.98
CA ARG A 338 -17.29 -22.73 11.06
C ARG A 338 -17.31 -23.88 12.08
N SER A 339 -16.26 -24.70 12.10
CA SER A 339 -16.14 -25.81 13.06
C SER A 339 -16.02 -25.30 14.50
N ALA A 340 -15.20 -24.28 14.75
CA ALA A 340 -15.07 -23.63 16.05
C ALA A 340 -16.39 -23.00 16.53
N MET A 341 -17.16 -22.41 15.63
CA MET A 341 -18.49 -21.83 15.89
C MET A 341 -19.62 -22.87 15.97
N GLN A 342 -19.33 -24.12 15.69
CA GLN A 342 -20.32 -25.23 15.65
C GLN A 342 -21.44 -25.01 14.62
N ILE A 343 -21.13 -24.43 13.49
CA ILE A 343 -22.07 -24.18 12.38
C ILE A 343 -21.74 -24.99 11.12
N ASN A 344 -20.96 -26.04 11.29
CA ASN A 344 -20.59 -27.05 10.29
C ASN A 344 -21.52 -28.25 10.33
N TYR A 345 -22.83 -28.03 10.29
CA TYR A 345 -23.92 -28.97 10.60
C TYR A 345 -23.90 -30.30 9.85
N PHE A 346 -23.25 -30.36 8.68
CA PHE A 346 -23.27 -31.55 7.82
C PHE A 346 -21.90 -32.21 7.68
N ASP A 347 -20.91 -31.81 8.47
CA ASP A 347 -19.58 -32.46 8.49
C ASP A 347 -19.65 -33.81 9.17
N ASP A 348 -20.61 -33.97 10.08
CA ASP A 348 -20.93 -35.21 10.75
C ASP A 348 -22.44 -35.33 11.06
N ASN A 349 -22.83 -36.38 11.83
CA ASN A 349 -24.22 -36.62 12.22
C ASN A 349 -24.55 -36.07 13.63
N SER A 350 -23.75 -35.12 14.17
CA SER A 350 -23.94 -34.62 15.55
C SER A 350 -25.26 -33.88 15.74
N LEU A 351 -25.78 -33.24 14.65
CA LEU A 351 -27.05 -32.53 14.68
C LEU A 351 -28.25 -33.39 15.00
N ILE A 352 -28.20 -34.72 14.74
CA ILE A 352 -29.30 -35.66 14.93
C ILE A 352 -29.02 -36.69 16.00
N LYS A 353 -27.91 -36.60 16.70
CA LYS A 353 -27.56 -37.40 17.88
C LYS A 353 -27.91 -36.66 19.15
#